data_ed20d74abb9bd750ddbc680b4ede5a44
#
_entry.id   ed20d74abb9bd750ddbc680b4ede5a44
#
_cell.length_a   1.000
_cell.length_b   1.000
_cell.length_c   1.000
_cell.angle_alpha   90.00
_cell.angle_beta   90.00
_cell.angle_gamma   90.00
#
_symmetry.space_group_name_H-M   'P 1'
#
loop_
_entity.id
_entity.type
_entity.pdbx_description
1 polymer ?
#
loop_
_entity_poly.entity_id
_entity_poly.type
_entity_poly.pdbx_seq_one_letter_code
_entity_poly.pdbx_strand_id
1 'polypeptide(L)'
;MINGQDIKKLEDLSEQFSTWIFKYHSENFAKPLFLIWYRDNDFNKTEKILTYKNGSFFTATSLIELKEKLYTERNELIAPNHIHLWLTAIKEIKAVESINYNLASVITDLEKGILEEKTIEGFAEFINLFDDFIHQDKKNNHLQIYIDNGLIREAWEYYYEFIFWPRFNDQEKYDSWDRPKLEINIPKLVEEFKNVILKFEESIKVTI
;
A
#
# COMPACT_ATOMS: atom_id res chain seq x y z
N MET A 1 26.83 1.47 0.62
CA MET A 1 26.22 1.45 1.96
C MET A 1 25.08 2.43 1.94
N ILE A 2 23.88 1.99 2.28
CA ILE A 2 22.71 2.87 2.45
C ILE A 2 23.00 3.76 3.67
N ASN A 3 22.85 5.06 3.49
CA ASN A 3 23.13 6.01 4.57
C ASN A 3 21.93 6.02 5.55
N GLY A 4 22.07 5.40 6.72
CA GLY A 4 21.01 5.34 7.75
C GLY A 4 20.49 6.71 8.19
N GLN A 5 21.28 7.78 8.01
CA GLN A 5 20.84 9.15 8.26
C GLN A 5 19.81 9.64 7.24
N ASP A 6 19.94 9.24 5.97
CA ASP A 6 18.96 9.60 4.94
C ASP A 6 17.62 8.93 5.18
N ILE A 7 17.64 7.66 5.62
CA ILE A 7 16.42 6.90 5.94
C ILE A 7 15.66 7.58 7.07
N LYS A 8 16.32 7.79 8.21
CA LYS A 8 15.69 8.46 9.35
C LYS A 8 15.16 9.85 9.02
N LYS A 9 15.94 10.62 8.24
CA LYS A 9 15.49 11.95 7.79
C LYS A 9 14.25 11.87 6.90
N LEU A 10 14.15 10.85 6.03
CA LEU A 10 12.96 10.65 5.21
C LEU A 10 11.74 10.28 6.06
N GLU A 11 11.90 9.40 7.04
CA GLU A 11 10.82 9.04 7.97
C GLU A 11 10.29 10.26 8.70
N ASP A 12 11.18 11.07 9.32
CA ASP A 12 10.81 12.31 10.01
C ASP A 12 10.04 13.27 9.08
N LEU A 13 10.50 13.42 7.83
CA LEU A 13 9.83 14.26 6.83
C LEU A 13 8.50 13.65 6.36
N SER A 14 8.42 12.34 6.23
CA SER A 14 7.18 11.65 5.85
C SER A 14 6.10 11.85 6.91
N GLU A 15 6.43 11.73 8.18
CA GLU A 15 5.51 12.03 9.28
C GLU A 15 5.12 13.52 9.32
N GLN A 16 6.09 14.42 9.21
CA GLN A 16 5.85 15.87 9.23
C GLN A 16 4.87 16.31 8.13
N PHE A 17 5.00 15.74 6.94
CA PHE A 17 4.17 16.09 5.79
C PHE A 17 3.04 15.10 5.52
N SER A 18 2.88 14.06 6.37
CA SER A 18 1.90 13.00 6.17
C SER A 18 1.94 12.43 4.74
N THR A 19 3.14 12.13 4.25
CA THR A 19 3.40 11.71 2.87
C THR A 19 4.49 10.65 2.84
N TRP A 20 4.17 9.46 2.36
CA TRP A 20 5.04 8.29 2.37
C TRP A 20 5.25 7.73 0.97
N ILE A 21 6.44 7.19 0.73
CA ILE A 21 6.73 6.39 -0.46
C ILE A 21 6.46 4.95 -0.12
N PHE A 22 5.70 4.26 -0.94
CA PHE A 22 5.61 2.82 -0.86
C PHE A 22 6.06 2.15 -2.16
N LYS A 23 6.56 0.92 -2.01
CA LYS A 23 7.04 0.09 -3.09
C LYS A 23 6.03 -1.02 -3.35
N TYR A 24 5.53 -1.06 -4.55
CA TYR A 24 4.53 -2.01 -5.01
C TYR A 24 5.16 -3.05 -5.93
N HIS A 25 5.03 -4.30 -5.59
CA HIS A 25 5.56 -5.41 -6.36
C HIS A 25 4.47 -6.46 -6.61
N SER A 26 4.10 -6.65 -7.86
CA SER A 26 3.20 -7.72 -8.31
C SER A 26 3.80 -8.46 -9.50
N GLU A 27 3.22 -9.61 -9.83
CA GLU A 27 3.63 -10.42 -10.98
C GLU A 27 3.36 -9.75 -12.33
N ASN A 28 2.48 -8.75 -12.37
CA ASN A 28 2.07 -8.05 -13.59
C ASN A 28 3.07 -6.98 -14.04
N PHE A 29 4.06 -6.66 -13.19
CA PHE A 29 5.09 -5.66 -13.52
C PHE A 29 6.48 -6.26 -13.45
N ALA A 30 7.29 -6.05 -14.50
CA ALA A 30 8.67 -6.54 -14.59
C ALA A 30 9.59 -5.99 -13.49
N LYS A 31 9.25 -4.84 -12.91
CA LYS A 31 9.98 -4.19 -11.82
C LYS A 31 9.01 -3.63 -10.79
N PRO A 32 9.40 -3.58 -9.51
CA PRO A 32 8.62 -2.87 -8.51
C PRO A 32 8.41 -1.41 -8.89
N LEU A 33 7.24 -0.88 -8.55
CA LEU A 33 6.87 0.50 -8.76
C LEU A 33 6.93 1.26 -7.43
N PHE A 34 7.34 2.51 -7.47
CA PHE A 34 7.23 3.46 -6.36
C PHE A 34 5.99 4.30 -6.55
N LEU A 35 5.16 4.36 -5.52
CA LEU A 35 3.97 5.18 -5.44
C LEU A 35 4.05 6.07 -4.21
N ILE A 36 3.14 7.03 -4.12
CA ILE A 36 3.03 7.93 -2.98
C ILE A 36 1.66 7.78 -2.36
N TRP A 37 1.65 7.51 -1.07
CA TRP A 37 0.48 7.55 -0.22
C TRP A 37 0.58 8.78 0.68
N TYR A 38 -0.52 9.49 0.88
CA TYR A 38 -0.55 10.68 1.70
C TYR A 38 -1.88 10.84 2.41
N ARG A 39 -1.85 11.56 3.54
CA ARG A 39 -3.05 11.97 4.24
C ARG A 39 -3.40 13.39 3.81
N ASP A 40 -4.61 13.57 3.29
CA ASP A 40 -5.12 14.87 2.87
C ASP A 40 -5.61 15.64 4.11
N ASN A 41 -4.75 16.50 4.64
CA ASN A 41 -5.04 17.26 5.85
C ASN A 41 -6.10 18.34 5.65
N ASP A 42 -6.36 18.74 4.40
CA ASP A 42 -7.36 19.75 4.03
C ASP A 42 -8.76 19.14 3.88
N PHE A 43 -8.84 17.81 3.67
CA PHE A 43 -10.08 17.08 3.45
C PHE A 43 -10.24 15.91 4.45
N ASN A 44 -10.75 16.18 5.64
CA ASN A 44 -11.12 15.18 6.66
C ASN A 44 -10.01 14.16 7.02
N LYS A 45 -8.75 14.46 6.75
CA LYS A 45 -7.60 13.57 6.93
C LYS A 45 -7.75 12.23 6.18
N THR A 46 -8.41 12.24 5.02
CA THR A 46 -8.54 11.04 4.20
C THR A 46 -7.20 10.59 3.65
N GLU A 47 -7.00 9.31 3.62
CA GLU A 47 -5.82 8.64 3.08
C GLU A 47 -5.98 8.44 1.58
N LYS A 48 -4.94 8.74 0.81
CA LYS A 48 -5.02 8.78 -0.65
C LYS A 48 -3.74 8.33 -1.30
N ILE A 49 -3.86 7.76 -2.48
CA ILE A 49 -2.74 7.50 -3.39
C ILE A 49 -2.63 8.68 -4.35
N LEU A 50 -1.42 9.16 -4.58
CA LEU A 50 -1.19 10.27 -5.51
C LEU A 50 -1.56 9.87 -6.94
N THR A 51 -2.42 10.68 -7.57
CA THR A 51 -2.93 10.43 -8.91
C THR A 51 -2.71 11.62 -9.84
N TYR A 52 -2.67 11.32 -11.12
CA TYR A 52 -2.84 12.34 -12.16
C TYR A 52 -4.30 12.80 -12.24
N LYS A 53 -4.55 13.94 -12.87
CA LYS A 53 -5.89 14.49 -13.11
C LYS A 53 -6.81 13.55 -13.92
N ASN A 54 -6.24 12.64 -14.68
CA ASN A 54 -6.98 11.60 -15.43
C ASN A 54 -7.38 10.40 -14.57
N GLY A 55 -7.02 10.39 -13.27
CA GLY A 55 -7.33 9.33 -12.31
C GLY A 55 -6.32 8.16 -12.28
N SER A 56 -5.30 8.14 -13.16
CA SER A 56 -4.26 7.11 -13.06
C SER A 56 -3.29 7.41 -11.93
N PHE A 57 -2.72 6.35 -11.35
CA PHE A 57 -1.72 6.51 -10.28
C PHE A 57 -0.45 7.15 -10.80
N PHE A 58 0.13 8.03 -9.99
CA PHE A 58 1.50 8.48 -10.16
C PHE A 58 2.45 7.35 -9.78
N THR A 59 3.27 6.90 -10.72
CA THR A 59 4.21 5.79 -10.52
C THR A 59 5.58 6.11 -11.06
N ALA A 60 6.60 5.50 -10.45
CA ALA A 60 7.99 5.56 -10.91
C ALA A 60 8.69 4.22 -10.67
N THR A 61 9.78 3.93 -11.39
CA THR A 61 10.57 2.70 -11.24
C THR A 61 11.80 2.87 -10.34
N SER A 62 12.06 4.10 -9.91
CA SER A 62 13.14 4.44 -9.00
C SER A 62 12.85 5.73 -8.23
N LEU A 63 13.58 5.95 -7.11
CA LEU A 63 13.48 7.19 -6.34
C LEU A 63 13.91 8.42 -7.17
N ILE A 64 14.89 8.26 -8.04
CA ILE A 64 15.36 9.35 -8.91
C ILE A 64 14.24 9.74 -9.86
N GLU A 65 13.70 8.79 -10.58
CA GLU A 65 12.57 9.00 -11.49
C GLU A 65 11.35 9.59 -10.77
N LEU A 66 11.04 9.08 -9.56
CA LEU A 66 9.93 9.60 -8.74
C LEU A 66 10.08 11.10 -8.50
N LYS A 67 11.26 11.55 -8.07
CA LYS A 67 11.51 12.97 -7.83
C LYS A 67 11.48 13.81 -9.10
N GLU A 68 12.09 13.33 -10.19
CA GLU A 68 12.08 14.01 -11.47
C GLU A 68 10.66 14.20 -12.00
N LYS A 69 9.85 13.15 -12.00
CA LYS A 69 8.45 13.18 -12.44
C LYS A 69 7.60 14.08 -11.56
N LEU A 70 7.74 14.01 -10.23
CA LEU A 70 7.01 14.91 -9.32
C LEU A 70 7.33 16.38 -9.61
N TYR A 71 8.54 16.70 -10.01
CA TYR A 71 8.92 18.06 -10.34
C TYR A 71 8.40 18.50 -11.71
N THR A 72 8.58 17.64 -12.73
CA THR A 72 8.25 17.98 -14.13
C THR A 72 6.76 17.88 -14.41
N GLU A 73 6.05 16.95 -13.79
CA GLU A 73 4.63 16.64 -14.06
C GLU A 73 3.68 17.20 -12.98
N ARG A 74 4.21 18.02 -12.05
CA ARG A 74 3.44 18.53 -10.90
C ARG A 74 2.08 19.16 -11.27
N ASN A 75 1.99 19.81 -12.45
CA ASN A 75 0.77 20.47 -12.89
C ASN A 75 -0.31 19.49 -13.37
N GLU A 76 0.07 18.24 -13.62
CA GLU A 76 -0.84 17.17 -14.04
C GLU A 76 -1.33 16.32 -12.85
N LEU A 77 -0.77 16.53 -11.66
CA LEU A 77 -1.11 15.78 -10.46
C LEU A 77 -2.28 16.42 -9.69
N ILE A 78 -3.06 15.57 -9.03
CA ILE A 78 -3.98 15.98 -7.96
C ILE A 78 -3.18 15.90 -6.66
N ALA A 79 -2.43 16.94 -6.36
CA ALA A 79 -1.55 17.00 -5.23
C ALA A 79 -1.84 18.22 -4.34
N PRO A 80 -2.12 18.03 -3.03
CA PRO A 80 -2.20 19.13 -2.09
C PRO A 80 -0.84 19.79 -1.89
N ASN A 81 -0.85 21.03 -1.40
CA ASN A 81 0.35 21.87 -1.30
C ASN A 81 1.47 21.23 -0.44
N HIS A 82 1.13 20.46 0.60
CA HIS A 82 2.12 19.83 1.47
C HIS A 82 2.99 18.79 0.74
N ILE A 83 2.48 18.13 -0.32
CA ILE A 83 3.28 17.22 -1.16
C ILE A 83 4.38 17.99 -1.90
N HIS A 84 4.10 19.20 -2.37
CA HIS A 84 5.12 20.04 -3.01
C HIS A 84 6.19 20.52 -2.03
N LEU A 85 5.80 20.82 -0.79
CA LEU A 85 6.73 21.16 0.29
C LEU A 85 7.57 19.94 0.68
N TRP A 86 6.95 18.77 0.84
CA TRP A 86 7.64 17.52 1.09
C TRP A 86 8.65 17.19 -0.01
N LEU A 87 8.28 17.32 -1.29
CA LEU A 87 9.20 17.11 -2.42
C LEU A 87 10.45 17.98 -2.31
N THR A 88 10.28 19.26 -1.93
CA THR A 88 11.39 20.17 -1.74
C THR A 88 12.30 19.73 -0.59
N ALA A 89 11.70 19.23 0.50
CA ALA A 89 12.43 18.78 1.68
C ALA A 89 13.23 17.48 1.42
N ILE A 90 12.70 16.56 0.61
CA ILE A 90 13.39 15.28 0.27
C ILE A 90 14.37 15.38 -0.89
N LYS A 91 14.61 16.58 -1.46
CA LYS A 91 15.41 16.77 -2.68
C LYS A 91 16.78 16.10 -2.59
N GLU A 92 17.49 16.26 -1.48
CA GLU A 92 18.85 15.77 -1.26
C GLU A 92 18.90 14.33 -0.72
N ILE A 93 17.78 13.70 -0.40
CA ILE A 93 17.73 12.33 0.12
C ILE A 93 18.01 11.34 -1.02
N LYS A 94 18.97 10.44 -0.82
CA LYS A 94 19.42 9.49 -1.85
C LYS A 94 18.99 8.06 -1.59
N ALA A 95 18.52 7.76 -0.39
CA ALA A 95 18.08 6.42 0.01
C ALA A 95 16.67 6.48 0.56
N VAL A 96 15.92 5.43 0.31
CA VAL A 96 14.53 5.24 0.77
C VAL A 96 14.45 3.87 1.42
N GLU A 97 14.00 3.82 2.66
CA GLU A 97 13.28 2.67 3.17
C GLU A 97 11.80 2.95 2.93
N SER A 98 11.12 2.10 2.22
CA SER A 98 9.72 2.29 1.82
C SER A 98 8.87 1.17 2.39
N ILE A 99 7.62 1.47 2.72
CA ILE A 99 6.61 0.44 2.95
C ILE A 99 6.59 -0.46 1.71
N ASN A 100 6.62 -1.76 1.90
CA ASN A 100 6.81 -2.71 0.79
C ASN A 100 5.61 -3.65 0.65
N TYR A 101 4.78 -3.40 -0.33
CA TYR A 101 3.69 -4.28 -0.73
C TYR A 101 4.20 -5.32 -1.73
N ASN A 102 4.67 -6.48 -1.24
CA ASN A 102 5.15 -7.57 -2.08
C ASN A 102 4.04 -8.60 -2.35
N LEU A 103 3.12 -8.26 -3.23
CA LEU A 103 1.95 -9.09 -3.54
C LEU A 103 2.32 -10.38 -4.27
N ALA A 104 3.40 -10.39 -5.04
CA ALA A 104 3.91 -11.61 -5.67
C ALA A 104 4.27 -12.66 -4.61
N SER A 105 4.92 -12.25 -3.52
CA SER A 105 5.21 -13.16 -2.38
C SER A 105 3.93 -13.62 -1.69
N VAL A 106 3.01 -12.70 -1.38
CA VAL A 106 1.74 -13.03 -0.71
C VAL A 106 0.95 -14.05 -1.53
N ILE A 107 0.79 -13.83 -2.84
CA ILE A 107 0.10 -14.79 -3.71
C ILE A 107 0.80 -16.13 -3.74
N THR A 108 2.12 -16.15 -3.91
CA THR A 108 2.91 -17.39 -3.94
C THR A 108 2.74 -18.20 -2.65
N ASP A 109 2.70 -17.54 -1.49
CA ASP A 109 2.52 -18.20 -0.20
C ASP A 109 1.09 -18.73 -0.04
N LEU A 110 0.08 -17.94 -0.40
CA LEU A 110 -1.31 -18.37 -0.38
C LEU A 110 -1.56 -19.57 -1.33
N GLU A 111 -1.00 -19.58 -2.54
CA GLU A 111 -1.11 -20.69 -3.49
C GLU A 111 -0.51 -21.99 -2.95
N LYS A 112 0.51 -21.89 -2.10
CA LYS A 112 1.10 -23.05 -1.39
C LYS A 112 0.34 -23.44 -0.12
N GLY A 113 -0.74 -22.73 0.22
CA GLY A 113 -1.49 -22.93 1.45
C GLY A 113 -0.78 -22.42 2.71
N ILE A 114 0.20 -21.52 2.55
CA ILE A 114 0.91 -20.89 3.66
C ILE A 114 0.10 -19.70 4.17
N LEU A 115 -0.44 -19.85 5.39
CA LEU A 115 -1.22 -18.83 6.10
C LEU A 115 -0.44 -18.30 7.32
N GLU A 116 0.86 -18.09 7.16
CA GLU A 116 1.68 -17.50 8.21
C GLU A 116 1.30 -16.03 8.44
N GLU A 117 1.61 -15.52 9.63
CA GLU A 117 1.30 -14.16 10.06
C GLU A 117 1.69 -13.11 9.01
N LYS A 118 2.93 -13.18 8.51
CA LYS A 118 3.44 -12.26 7.49
C LYS A 118 2.64 -12.29 6.18
N THR A 119 2.15 -13.45 5.77
CA THR A 119 1.34 -13.61 4.56
C THR A 119 -0.02 -12.95 4.74
N ILE A 120 -0.67 -13.20 5.89
CA ILE A 120 -1.98 -12.61 6.21
C ILE A 120 -1.87 -11.10 6.46
N GLU A 121 -0.79 -10.65 7.10
CA GLU A 121 -0.47 -9.23 7.27
C GLU A 121 -0.33 -8.52 5.91
N GLY A 122 0.51 -9.03 5.02
CA GLY A 122 0.67 -8.44 3.68
C GLY A 122 -0.61 -8.46 2.83
N PHE A 123 -1.45 -9.47 3.00
CA PHE A 123 -2.79 -9.51 2.42
C PHE A 123 -3.66 -8.39 2.98
N ALA A 124 -3.78 -8.27 4.32
CA ALA A 124 -4.65 -7.31 4.97
C ALA A 124 -4.20 -5.86 4.74
N GLU A 125 -2.89 -5.59 4.76
CA GLU A 125 -2.32 -4.28 4.44
C GLU A 125 -2.68 -3.83 3.02
N PHE A 126 -2.64 -4.75 2.05
CA PHE A 126 -3.04 -4.40 0.70
C PHE A 126 -4.55 -4.16 0.58
N ILE A 127 -5.38 -4.91 1.30
CA ILE A 127 -6.84 -4.65 1.33
C ILE A 127 -7.11 -3.26 1.90
N ASN A 128 -6.39 -2.82 2.95
CA ASN A 128 -6.50 -1.45 3.47
C ASN A 128 -6.10 -0.40 2.42
N LEU A 129 -5.00 -0.62 1.70
CA LEU A 129 -4.57 0.28 0.62
C LEU A 129 -5.61 0.38 -0.49
N PHE A 130 -6.26 -0.73 -0.82
CA PHE A 130 -7.33 -0.75 -1.81
C PHE A 130 -8.59 -0.04 -1.32
N ASP A 131 -8.92 -0.17 -0.03
CA ASP A 131 -10.03 0.56 0.60
C ASP A 131 -9.78 2.07 0.60
N ASP A 132 -8.56 2.53 0.93
CA ASP A 132 -8.17 3.94 0.79
C ASP A 132 -8.38 4.44 -0.64
N PHE A 133 -8.00 3.63 -1.64
CA PHE A 133 -8.21 3.95 -3.05
C PHE A 133 -9.68 4.06 -3.42
N ILE A 134 -10.53 3.18 -2.91
CA ILE A 134 -11.97 3.25 -3.13
C ILE A 134 -12.52 4.57 -2.59
N HIS A 135 -12.14 4.93 -1.37
CA HIS A 135 -12.69 6.08 -0.66
C HIS A 135 -12.11 7.44 -1.09
N GLN A 136 -10.97 7.46 -1.81
CA GLN A 136 -10.36 8.72 -2.25
C GLN A 136 -11.15 9.44 -3.35
N ASP A 137 -11.95 8.73 -4.16
CA ASP A 137 -12.82 9.31 -5.20
C ASP A 137 -14.13 8.53 -5.30
N LYS A 138 -15.27 9.24 -5.26
CA LYS A 138 -16.60 8.63 -5.41
C LYS A 138 -16.77 7.77 -6.67
N LYS A 139 -15.98 8.04 -7.71
CA LYS A 139 -15.97 7.24 -8.94
C LYS A 139 -15.52 5.80 -8.69
N ASN A 140 -14.75 5.58 -7.64
CA ASN A 140 -14.23 4.26 -7.27
C ASN A 140 -15.21 3.43 -6.42
N ASN A 141 -16.34 4.00 -5.97
CA ASN A 141 -17.29 3.30 -5.09
C ASN A 141 -17.78 1.96 -5.67
N HIS A 142 -17.79 1.80 -6.99
CA HIS A 142 -18.15 0.55 -7.64
C HIS A 142 -17.16 -0.59 -7.35
N LEU A 143 -15.96 -0.28 -6.87
CA LEU A 143 -14.93 -1.25 -6.50
C LEU A 143 -15.16 -1.86 -5.12
N GLN A 144 -16.04 -1.28 -4.30
CA GLN A 144 -16.36 -1.79 -2.96
C GLN A 144 -16.78 -3.27 -2.96
N ILE A 145 -17.47 -3.71 -3.99
CA ILE A 145 -17.92 -5.09 -4.16
C ILE A 145 -16.77 -6.13 -4.08
N TYR A 146 -15.54 -5.74 -4.41
CA TYR A 146 -14.39 -6.64 -4.39
C TYR A 146 -13.87 -6.92 -2.98
N ILE A 147 -14.01 -5.97 -2.05
CA ILE A 147 -13.60 -6.15 -0.64
C ILE A 147 -14.77 -6.52 0.27
N ASP A 148 -16.01 -6.28 -0.15
CA ASP A 148 -17.20 -6.82 0.53
C ASP A 148 -17.42 -8.32 0.27
N ASN A 149 -16.58 -8.94 -0.57
CA ASN A 149 -16.54 -10.37 -0.78
C ASN A 149 -16.32 -11.12 0.53
N GLY A 150 -17.12 -12.15 0.81
CA GLY A 150 -17.10 -12.87 2.09
C GLY A 150 -15.73 -13.45 2.45
N LEU A 151 -14.97 -14.01 1.49
CA LEU A 151 -13.64 -14.57 1.76
C LEU A 151 -12.58 -13.51 2.01
N ILE A 152 -12.59 -12.41 1.24
CA ILE A 152 -11.68 -11.29 1.44
C ILE A 152 -11.90 -10.69 2.83
N ARG A 153 -13.17 -10.48 3.18
CA ARG A 153 -13.55 -9.91 4.47
C ARG A 153 -13.21 -10.84 5.64
N GLU A 154 -13.47 -12.13 5.51
CA GLU A 154 -13.15 -13.15 6.53
C GLU A 154 -11.64 -13.19 6.83
N ALA A 155 -10.78 -13.20 5.79
CA ALA A 155 -9.33 -13.19 5.97
C ALA A 155 -8.84 -11.86 6.57
N TRP A 156 -9.43 -10.73 6.18
CA TRP A 156 -9.11 -9.42 6.71
C TRP A 156 -9.55 -9.27 8.20
N GLU A 157 -10.77 -9.70 8.54
CA GLU A 157 -11.26 -9.72 9.92
C GLU A 157 -10.40 -10.63 10.81
N TYR A 158 -9.99 -11.81 10.30
CA TYR A 158 -9.08 -12.70 11.02
C TYR A 158 -7.75 -11.99 11.36
N TYR A 159 -7.16 -11.23 10.43
CA TYR A 159 -5.93 -10.47 10.71
C TYR A 159 -6.12 -9.53 11.89
N TYR A 160 -7.18 -8.72 11.87
CA TYR A 160 -7.41 -7.74 12.92
C TYR A 160 -7.79 -8.38 14.26
N GLU A 161 -8.64 -9.39 14.25
CA GLU A 161 -9.12 -10.03 15.47
C GLU A 161 -8.06 -10.89 16.14
N PHE A 162 -7.26 -11.65 15.38
CA PHE A 162 -6.38 -12.68 15.91
C PHE A 162 -4.89 -12.37 15.78
N ILE A 163 -4.49 -11.34 15.00
CA ILE A 163 -3.09 -10.97 14.82
C ILE A 163 -2.84 -9.54 15.29
N PHE A 164 -3.39 -8.54 14.61
CA PHE A 164 -3.04 -7.14 14.81
C PHE A 164 -3.38 -6.62 16.22
N TRP A 165 -4.66 -6.62 16.60
CA TRP A 165 -5.07 -6.08 17.89
C TRP A 165 -4.53 -6.85 19.08
N PRO A 166 -4.50 -8.20 19.11
CA PRO A 166 -3.87 -8.93 20.20
C PRO A 166 -2.39 -8.61 20.37
N ARG A 167 -1.63 -8.56 19.26
CA ARG A 167 -0.21 -8.21 19.25
C ARG A 167 0.03 -6.76 19.71
N PHE A 168 -0.77 -5.82 19.23
CA PHE A 168 -0.67 -4.41 19.59
C PHE A 168 -0.97 -4.15 21.06
N ASN A 169 -1.96 -4.83 21.61
CA ASN A 169 -2.39 -4.64 22.99
C ASN A 169 -1.46 -5.31 24.02
N ASP A 170 -0.94 -6.50 23.75
CA ASP A 170 -0.10 -7.28 24.66
C ASP A 170 0.75 -8.29 23.89
N GLN A 171 1.98 -7.90 23.53
CA GLN A 171 2.91 -8.71 22.75
C GLN A 171 3.29 -10.02 23.48
N GLU A 172 3.51 -9.97 24.82
CA GLU A 172 3.94 -11.16 25.59
C GLU A 172 2.83 -12.22 25.63
N LYS A 173 1.59 -11.76 25.83
CA LYS A 173 0.43 -12.63 25.79
C LYS A 173 0.18 -13.19 24.41
N TYR A 174 0.34 -12.36 23.37
CA TYR A 174 0.21 -12.77 21.98
C TYR A 174 1.22 -13.88 21.60
N ASP A 175 2.48 -13.74 21.98
CA ASP A 175 3.55 -14.72 21.69
C ASP A 175 3.29 -16.09 22.35
N SER A 176 2.58 -16.11 23.46
CA SER A 176 2.22 -17.35 24.20
C SER A 176 0.85 -17.92 23.81
N TRP A 177 0.09 -17.24 22.96
CA TRP A 177 -1.29 -17.61 22.66
C TRP A 177 -1.37 -18.64 21.53
N ASP A 178 -2.06 -19.76 21.80
CA ASP A 178 -2.46 -20.71 20.75
C ASP A 178 -3.73 -20.17 20.07
N ARG A 179 -3.52 -19.35 19.06
CA ARG A 179 -4.61 -18.67 18.35
C ARG A 179 -5.34 -19.62 17.40
N PRO A 180 -6.64 -19.40 17.14
CA PRO A 180 -7.39 -20.13 16.14
C PRO A 180 -6.69 -20.09 14.77
N LYS A 181 -6.75 -21.18 14.02
CA LYS A 181 -6.28 -21.18 12.62
C LYS A 181 -7.34 -20.61 11.72
N LEU A 182 -6.91 -19.89 10.70
CA LEU A 182 -7.82 -19.44 9.63
C LEU A 182 -8.25 -20.65 8.80
N GLU A 183 -9.52 -21.02 8.88
CA GLU A 183 -10.13 -22.10 8.09
C GLU A 183 -10.90 -21.50 6.92
N ILE A 184 -10.26 -21.37 5.76
CA ILE A 184 -10.82 -20.69 4.59
C ILE A 184 -10.54 -21.48 3.31
N ASN A 185 -11.40 -21.32 2.28
CA ASN A 185 -11.15 -21.88 0.96
C ASN A 185 -10.02 -21.11 0.24
N ILE A 186 -8.78 -21.56 0.44
CA ILE A 186 -7.58 -20.90 -0.06
C ILE A 186 -7.57 -20.72 -1.58
N PRO A 187 -7.86 -21.73 -2.42
CA PRO A 187 -7.91 -21.54 -3.87
C PRO A 187 -8.86 -20.41 -4.30
N LYS A 188 -10.01 -20.34 -3.66
CA LYS A 188 -11.00 -19.29 -3.95
C LYS A 188 -10.57 -17.93 -3.40
N LEU A 189 -9.96 -17.89 -2.21
CA LEU A 189 -9.38 -16.65 -1.66
C LEU A 189 -8.32 -16.07 -2.61
N VAL A 190 -7.43 -16.93 -3.15
CA VAL A 190 -6.40 -16.51 -4.12
C VAL A 190 -7.02 -15.93 -5.38
N GLU A 191 -8.06 -16.57 -5.93
CA GLU A 191 -8.79 -16.07 -7.10
C GLU A 191 -9.37 -14.67 -6.83
N GLU A 192 -10.10 -14.51 -5.73
CA GLU A 192 -10.72 -13.23 -5.36
C GLU A 192 -9.67 -12.15 -5.07
N PHE A 193 -8.57 -12.51 -4.40
CA PHE A 193 -7.49 -11.57 -4.11
C PHE A 193 -6.78 -11.11 -5.39
N LYS A 194 -6.53 -12.00 -6.35
CA LYS A 194 -6.02 -11.63 -7.68
C LYS A 194 -6.96 -10.66 -8.40
N ASN A 195 -8.26 -10.83 -8.27
CA ASN A 195 -9.24 -9.90 -8.84
C ASN A 195 -9.13 -8.51 -8.20
N VAL A 196 -8.96 -8.42 -6.88
CA VAL A 196 -8.72 -7.13 -6.19
C VAL A 196 -7.45 -6.46 -6.73
N ILE A 197 -6.36 -7.21 -6.85
CA ILE A 197 -5.08 -6.71 -7.39
C ILE A 197 -5.26 -6.18 -8.81
N LEU A 198 -5.91 -6.93 -9.69
CA LEU A 198 -6.16 -6.50 -11.07
C LEU A 198 -6.96 -5.20 -11.13
N LYS A 199 -7.97 -5.04 -10.26
CA LYS A 199 -8.78 -3.81 -10.20
C LYS A 199 -7.97 -2.60 -9.73
N PHE A 200 -7.07 -2.78 -8.78
CA PHE A 200 -6.14 -1.74 -8.37
C PHE A 200 -5.20 -1.34 -9.51
N GLU A 201 -4.67 -2.32 -10.22
CA GLU A 201 -3.70 -2.15 -11.29
C GLU A 201 -4.28 -1.53 -12.57
N GLU A 202 -5.61 -1.58 -12.78
CA GLU A 202 -6.28 -0.84 -13.86
C GLU A 202 -6.00 0.67 -13.83
N SER A 203 -5.67 1.20 -12.63
CA SER A 203 -5.29 2.61 -12.43
C SER A 203 -3.79 2.87 -12.64
N ILE A 204 -2.96 1.84 -12.81
CA ILE A 204 -1.53 1.96 -13.05
C ILE A 204 -1.28 2.05 -14.57
N LYS A 205 -0.74 3.18 -15.00
CA LYS A 205 -0.30 3.35 -16.39
C LYS A 205 1.22 3.37 -16.42
N VAL A 206 1.81 2.24 -16.77
CA VAL A 206 3.25 2.18 -17.04
C VAL A 206 3.46 2.63 -18.48
N THR A 207 4.13 3.77 -18.67
CA THR A 207 4.61 4.15 -20.01
C THR A 207 5.80 3.25 -20.33
N ILE A 208 5.60 2.34 -21.29
CA ILE A 208 6.64 1.44 -21.82
C ILE A 208 7.58 2.23 -22.73
#